data_fdab9326a159fd3d2cfd40f5df5454ae
#
_entry.id   fdab9326a159fd3d2cfd40f5df5454ae
#
_cell.length_a   1.000
_cell.length_b   1.000
_cell.length_c   1.000
_cell.angle_alpha   90.00
_cell.angle_beta   90.00
_cell.angle_gamma   90.00
#
_symmetry.space_group_name_H-M   'P 1'
#
loop_
_entity.id
_entity.type
_entity.pdbx_description
1 polymer ?
#
loop_
_entity_poly.entity_id
_entity_poly.type
_entity_poly.pdbx_seq_one_letter_code
_entity_poly.pdbx_strand_id
1 'polypeptide(L)'
;MLIQSHKWRWFFYVSLVAIFSAVSCNNSQEQQFSIQTPTPVIFSDNETLNEPTAPKSTEPPTQPHMEVSKPILPTNVPTEIAAVNTNIPTPHITSIGNYGGTLTIPTEAWFESLNPHMEGSDAFAAWGPGIAYSRLMKFKTNESISLPSLSTECDLCSNWIMVSPKEFLFEIRKDINWHYDNVQKSERVTAKDIAYSLQLQGHDSSPNSHIIHMIENVEAMSDDELRINLVWPDADFFAALANGRTKIVSPHRTDSYQADQSYFKSATSGSWTLDKYDENGIAKMISRMGITDPPRLDAIQFNFVPDSTARVAGYRVGLLDLINLHTTNTDSKHIQARFQNPVPGSGFELAFNTNHKPLDSKVVRQTIMASTNPTLDIDNAWEGQEFFSFGFPWANSKWAPNPNLLQTFFSNTNPKIATNENQILRIDITVGNFNKNHNDSVELLSKQLTESGFNPVINYVDRRTYANHWQTGDFQILAGPTFPQSTPNGYLLPVLHSDGKWNTTKHKDNTLDSLLEKQAIEYDSDARTTIIQMINVHLLENAYRFMPITNMEAWAWPNKMINFHPNFSSGEYSHWQHVWIEP
;
A
#
# COMPACT_ATOMS: atom_id res chain seq x y z
N MET A 1 -26.29 20.52 8.23
CA MET A 1 -25.58 19.65 9.15
C MET A 1 -26.14 18.22 9.05
N LEU A 2 -26.23 17.67 7.83
CA LEU A 2 -26.81 16.34 7.56
C LEU A 2 -26.33 15.79 6.19
N ILE A 3 -25.04 15.96 5.84
CA ILE A 3 -24.47 15.50 4.56
C ILE A 3 -23.25 14.56 4.77
N GLN A 4 -22.84 14.30 6.02
CA GLN A 4 -21.63 13.49 6.28
C GLN A 4 -21.86 11.97 6.41
N SER A 5 -23.11 11.46 6.40
CA SER A 5 -23.34 10.04 6.71
C SER A 5 -23.34 9.09 5.50
N HIS A 6 -23.35 9.58 4.25
CA HIS A 6 -23.42 8.71 3.07
C HIS A 6 -22.08 8.40 2.39
N LYS A 7 -21.03 9.19 2.60
CA LYS A 7 -19.72 8.98 1.94
C LYS A 7 -18.96 7.73 2.41
N TRP A 8 -19.30 7.15 3.56
CA TRP A 8 -18.55 6.07 4.18
C TRP A 8 -19.03 4.65 3.83
N ARG A 9 -20.19 4.47 3.25
CA ARG A 9 -20.73 3.12 2.95
C ARG A 9 -20.11 2.45 1.72
N TRP A 10 -19.62 3.23 0.75
CA TRP A 10 -18.98 2.70 -0.47
C TRP A 10 -17.54 2.26 -0.26
N PHE A 11 -16.83 2.88 0.66
CA PHE A 11 -15.48 2.46 1.02
C PHE A 11 -15.37 0.99 1.47
N PHE A 12 -16.44 0.45 2.02
CA PHE A 12 -16.48 -0.93 2.50
C PHE A 12 -16.40 -1.97 1.39
N TYR A 13 -16.95 -1.71 0.22
CA TYR A 13 -17.00 -2.72 -0.85
C TYR A 13 -15.69 -2.81 -1.64
N VAL A 14 -15.07 -1.69 -1.97
CA VAL A 14 -13.85 -1.64 -2.80
C VAL A 14 -12.62 -2.11 -2.00
N SER A 15 -12.49 -1.71 -0.74
CA SER A 15 -11.36 -2.15 0.10
C SER A 15 -11.40 -3.63 0.45
N LEU A 16 -12.61 -4.22 0.61
CA LEU A 16 -12.72 -5.64 0.91
C LEU A 16 -12.36 -6.54 -0.30
N VAL A 17 -12.68 -6.09 -1.51
CA VAL A 17 -12.34 -6.82 -2.74
C VAL A 17 -10.82 -6.77 -2.99
N ALA A 18 -10.15 -5.66 -2.73
CA ALA A 18 -8.70 -5.53 -2.87
C ALA A 18 -7.91 -6.42 -1.89
N ILE A 19 -8.40 -6.59 -0.65
CA ILE A 19 -7.75 -7.45 0.36
C ILE A 19 -7.78 -8.93 -0.08
N PHE A 20 -8.81 -9.33 -0.83
CA PHE A 20 -9.03 -10.75 -1.15
C PHE A 20 -8.57 -11.16 -2.55
N SER A 21 -8.31 -10.23 -3.46
CA SER A 21 -7.78 -10.56 -4.80
C SER A 21 -6.29 -10.91 -4.79
N ALA A 22 -5.50 -10.42 -3.83
CA ALA A 22 -4.08 -10.78 -3.71
C ALA A 22 -3.82 -12.23 -3.23
N VAL A 23 -4.84 -12.94 -2.71
CA VAL A 23 -4.71 -14.30 -2.16
C VAL A 23 -5.39 -15.36 -3.05
N SER A 24 -5.91 -15.00 -4.22
CA SER A 24 -6.80 -15.85 -5.03
C SER A 24 -6.10 -16.68 -6.12
N CYS A 25 -4.85 -17.04 -5.98
CA CYS A 25 -4.21 -17.99 -6.91
C CYS A 25 -3.74 -19.24 -6.19
N ASN A 26 -4.63 -20.19 -5.97
CA ASN A 26 -4.39 -21.63 -6.11
C ASN A 26 -5.62 -22.45 -5.74
N ASN A 27 -6.33 -22.92 -6.71
CA ASN A 27 -6.86 -24.29 -6.84
C ASN A 27 -7.85 -24.36 -8.01
N SER A 28 -7.35 -24.80 -9.15
CA SER A 28 -8.16 -25.30 -10.25
C SER A 28 -8.58 -26.75 -9.95
N GLN A 29 -9.80 -26.94 -9.55
CA GLN A 29 -10.56 -28.16 -9.87
C GLN A 29 -11.87 -27.74 -10.50
N GLU A 30 -12.03 -28.10 -11.78
CA GLU A 30 -13.24 -27.93 -12.57
C GLU A 30 -14.39 -28.71 -11.94
N GLN A 31 -15.41 -27.99 -11.46
CA GLN A 31 -16.76 -28.51 -11.37
C GLN A 31 -17.67 -27.58 -12.17
N GLN A 32 -18.15 -28.08 -13.30
CA GLN A 32 -19.21 -27.47 -14.11
C GLN A 32 -20.49 -27.37 -13.27
N PHE A 33 -20.87 -26.15 -12.92
CA PHE A 33 -22.22 -25.85 -12.46
C PHE A 33 -22.95 -25.04 -13.52
N SER A 34 -24.05 -25.63 -14.04
CA SER A 34 -24.99 -24.96 -14.92
C SER A 34 -25.74 -23.86 -14.16
N ILE A 35 -25.60 -22.60 -14.62
CA ILE A 35 -26.36 -21.49 -14.10
C ILE A 35 -27.75 -21.49 -14.74
N GLN A 36 -28.77 -21.77 -13.96
CA GLN A 36 -30.15 -21.46 -14.31
C GLN A 36 -30.43 -19.99 -13.97
N THR A 37 -30.79 -19.21 -14.97
CA THR A 37 -31.26 -17.83 -14.84
C THR A 37 -32.64 -17.81 -14.15
N PRO A 38 -32.85 -17.00 -13.10
CA PRO A 38 -34.18 -16.81 -12.54
C PRO A 38 -35.01 -15.84 -13.38
N THR A 39 -36.26 -16.27 -13.66
CA THR A 39 -37.31 -15.50 -14.33
C THR A 39 -37.74 -14.32 -13.47
N PRO A 40 -38.01 -13.14 -14.04
CA PRO A 40 -38.47 -11.99 -13.27
C PRO A 40 -39.94 -12.18 -12.83
N VAL A 41 -40.19 -11.98 -11.55
CA VAL A 41 -41.53 -11.94 -10.98
C VAL A 41 -42.03 -10.47 -11.07
N ILE A 42 -43.13 -10.30 -11.80
CA ILE A 42 -43.89 -9.05 -11.92
C ILE A 42 -44.85 -8.96 -10.72
N PHE A 43 -44.68 -7.93 -9.88
CA PHE A 43 -45.71 -7.57 -8.89
C PHE A 43 -46.57 -6.43 -9.43
N SER A 44 -47.89 -6.71 -9.45
CA SER A 44 -48.94 -5.71 -9.79
C SER A 44 -49.26 -4.84 -8.57
N ASP A 45 -49.43 -3.55 -8.84
CA ASP A 45 -49.93 -2.56 -7.89
C ASP A 45 -51.36 -2.86 -7.41
N ASN A 46 -51.58 -2.68 -6.12
CA ASN A 46 -52.72 -2.00 -5.51
C ASN A 46 -52.90 -2.44 -4.05
N GLU A 47 -52.60 -1.52 -3.14
CA GLU A 47 -53.42 -1.32 -1.92
C GLU A 47 -52.97 -0.05 -1.20
N THR A 48 -53.96 0.85 -1.10
CA THR A 48 -53.92 2.09 -0.32
C THR A 48 -54.03 1.78 1.17
N LEU A 49 -53.11 2.31 1.98
CA LEU A 49 -53.25 2.30 3.44
C LEU A 49 -52.87 3.67 4.07
N ASN A 50 -53.77 4.08 4.91
CA ASN A 50 -53.90 5.30 5.70
C ASN A 50 -52.65 5.76 6.47
N GLU A 51 -52.46 7.09 6.50
CA GLU A 51 -51.54 7.78 7.42
C GLU A 51 -51.98 7.65 8.89
N PRO A 52 -51.08 7.46 9.83
CA PRO A 52 -51.32 7.77 11.24
C PRO A 52 -50.68 9.11 11.63
N THR A 53 -51.49 9.89 12.29
CA THR A 53 -51.25 11.20 12.92
C THR A 53 -50.05 11.20 13.88
N ALA A 54 -49.24 12.26 13.79
CA ALA A 54 -48.09 12.53 14.66
C ALA A 54 -48.51 12.97 16.06
N PRO A 55 -47.84 12.57 17.15
CA PRO A 55 -47.99 13.16 18.47
C PRO A 55 -47.12 14.39 18.66
N LYS A 56 -47.66 15.36 19.44
CA LYS A 56 -47.09 16.66 19.77
C LYS A 56 -45.72 16.55 20.47
N SER A 57 -44.83 17.43 20.06
CA SER A 57 -43.51 17.72 20.64
C SER A 57 -43.63 18.24 22.08
N THR A 58 -42.88 17.63 22.98
CA THR A 58 -42.47 18.19 24.27
C THR A 58 -40.99 18.52 24.21
N GLU A 59 -40.64 19.76 24.55
CA GLU A 59 -39.26 20.26 24.61
C GLU A 59 -38.40 19.45 25.58
N PRO A 60 -37.11 19.16 25.23
CA PRO A 60 -36.17 18.60 26.18
C PRO A 60 -35.49 19.69 27.03
N PRO A 61 -35.12 19.37 28.27
CA PRO A 61 -34.54 20.33 29.21
C PRO A 61 -33.11 20.75 28.81
N THR A 62 -32.83 22.03 28.99
CA THR A 62 -31.55 22.72 28.82
C THR A 62 -30.43 22.05 29.64
N GLN A 63 -29.40 21.57 28.96
CA GLN A 63 -28.14 21.17 29.60
C GLN A 63 -27.20 22.37 29.74
N PRO A 64 -26.39 22.44 30.80
CA PRO A 64 -25.48 23.55 31.04
C PRO A 64 -24.28 23.51 30.06
N HIS A 65 -23.96 24.67 29.52
CA HIS A 65 -22.76 24.92 28.71
C HIS A 65 -21.49 24.57 29.52
N MET A 66 -20.74 23.54 29.09
CA MET A 66 -19.34 23.40 29.46
C MET A 66 -18.50 24.21 28.47
N GLU A 67 -17.82 25.23 29.00
CA GLU A 67 -16.76 25.95 28.26
C GLU A 67 -15.66 24.97 27.90
N VAL A 68 -15.47 24.77 26.59
CA VAL A 68 -14.32 24.06 26.05
C VAL A 68 -13.12 25.00 26.14
N SER A 69 -12.25 24.79 27.11
CA SER A 69 -10.96 25.45 27.22
C SER A 69 -10.12 25.17 25.96
N LYS A 70 -9.75 26.24 25.24
CA LYS A 70 -8.83 26.20 24.10
C LYS A 70 -7.50 25.57 24.52
N PRO A 71 -6.89 24.68 23.71
CA PRO A 71 -5.55 24.20 23.99
C PRO A 71 -4.58 25.38 23.88
N ILE A 72 -3.74 25.51 24.94
CA ILE A 72 -2.65 26.48 24.99
C ILE A 72 -1.57 25.98 24.02
N LEU A 73 -1.43 26.63 22.87
CA LEU A 73 -0.27 26.45 22.01
C LEU A 73 1.00 26.94 22.75
N PRO A 74 2.11 26.20 22.71
CA PRO A 74 3.38 26.71 23.19
C PRO A 74 3.84 27.87 22.26
N THR A 75 3.94 29.05 22.82
CA THR A 75 4.51 30.24 22.20
C THR A 75 6.04 30.13 22.21
N ASN A 76 6.61 29.45 21.23
CA ASN A 76 7.98 29.62 20.76
C ASN A 76 8.14 28.90 19.43
N VAL A 77 7.70 29.56 18.36
CA VAL A 77 8.08 29.19 17.00
C VAL A 77 9.35 29.99 16.71
N PRO A 78 10.50 29.37 16.43
CA PRO A 78 11.65 30.10 15.91
C PRO A 78 11.29 30.63 14.51
N THR A 79 11.24 31.92 14.38
CA THR A 79 11.09 32.63 13.10
C THR A 79 12.45 32.64 12.39
N GLU A 80 12.92 31.49 11.96
CA GLU A 80 13.99 31.40 10.98
C GLU A 80 13.62 30.30 10.00
N ILE A 81 13.12 30.71 8.84
CA ILE A 81 12.94 29.84 7.67
C ILE A 81 14.36 29.50 7.21
N ALA A 82 14.89 28.37 7.69
CA ALA A 82 16.07 27.79 7.11
C ALA A 82 15.68 27.32 5.69
N ALA A 83 16.12 28.09 4.69
CA ALA A 83 16.13 27.65 3.32
C ALA A 83 16.92 26.34 3.30
N VAL A 84 16.23 25.22 3.10
CA VAL A 84 16.86 23.92 2.87
C VAL A 84 17.62 24.05 1.57
N ASN A 85 18.93 24.19 1.70
CA ASN A 85 19.86 24.31 0.60
C ASN A 85 19.94 22.93 -0.08
N THR A 86 19.02 22.67 -1.03
CA THR A 86 19.08 21.49 -1.89
C THR A 86 20.17 21.72 -2.91
N ASN A 87 21.42 21.41 -2.52
CA ASN A 87 22.42 21.05 -3.50
C ASN A 87 21.88 19.81 -4.20
N ILE A 88 21.27 20.01 -5.38
CA ILE A 88 20.93 18.95 -6.31
C ILE A 88 22.27 18.33 -6.71
N PRO A 89 22.61 17.11 -6.29
CA PRO A 89 23.77 16.44 -6.85
C PRO A 89 23.45 16.25 -8.33
N THR A 90 24.24 16.84 -9.18
CA THR A 90 24.25 16.48 -10.61
C THR A 90 24.38 14.96 -10.66
N PRO A 91 23.49 14.23 -11.33
CA PRO A 91 23.61 12.78 -11.41
C PRO A 91 24.98 12.47 -11.99
N HIS A 92 25.82 11.80 -11.21
CA HIS A 92 27.03 11.19 -11.73
C HIS A 92 26.60 10.09 -12.69
N ILE A 93 26.54 10.40 -13.97
CA ILE A 93 26.42 9.43 -15.05
C ILE A 93 27.74 8.65 -15.05
N THR A 94 27.81 7.58 -14.29
CA THR A 94 29.01 6.76 -14.11
C THR A 94 29.23 5.76 -15.22
N SER A 95 28.31 5.61 -16.17
CA SER A 95 28.57 4.91 -17.44
C SER A 95 27.65 5.46 -18.53
N ILE A 96 28.19 5.71 -19.71
CA ILE A 96 27.39 5.90 -20.93
C ILE A 96 26.86 4.50 -21.26
N GLY A 97 25.64 4.20 -20.79
CA GLY A 97 24.97 2.93 -21.09
C GLY A 97 24.75 2.78 -22.60
N ASN A 98 24.76 1.54 -23.06
CA ASN A 98 24.39 1.26 -24.44
C ASN A 98 22.91 1.58 -24.66
N TYR A 99 22.60 2.11 -25.86
CA TYR A 99 21.22 2.31 -26.29
C TYR A 99 20.79 1.10 -27.11
N GLY A 100 19.52 0.70 -26.93
CA GLY A 100 18.88 -0.32 -27.73
C GLY A 100 18.41 -1.54 -26.93
N GLY A 101 17.71 -2.41 -27.63
CA GLY A 101 17.19 -3.66 -27.09
C GLY A 101 15.78 -3.55 -26.52
N THR A 102 15.18 -4.72 -26.32
CA THR A 102 13.82 -4.86 -25.78
C THR A 102 13.86 -5.80 -24.57
N LEU A 103 13.22 -5.39 -23.47
CA LEU A 103 12.93 -6.25 -22.33
C LEU A 103 11.53 -6.86 -22.46
N THR A 104 11.40 -8.13 -22.10
CA THR A 104 10.11 -8.82 -21.98
C THR A 104 9.81 -9.11 -20.52
N ILE A 105 8.78 -8.46 -19.99
CA ILE A 105 8.44 -8.47 -18.57
C ILE A 105 7.08 -9.18 -18.39
N PRO A 106 7.01 -10.25 -17.59
CA PRO A 106 5.73 -10.88 -17.29
C PRO A 106 4.92 -10.07 -16.26
N THR A 107 3.60 -10.10 -16.41
CA THR A 107 2.65 -9.62 -15.41
C THR A 107 1.71 -10.74 -14.98
N GLU A 108 1.40 -10.81 -13.68
CA GLU A 108 0.52 -11.84 -13.10
C GLU A 108 -0.95 -11.50 -13.24
N ALA A 109 -1.25 -10.21 -13.21
CA ALA A 109 -2.58 -9.65 -13.43
C ALA A 109 -2.59 -8.83 -14.71
N TRP A 110 -3.78 -8.58 -15.23
CA TRP A 110 -3.99 -7.69 -16.37
C TRP A 110 -4.91 -6.54 -15.96
N PHE A 111 -4.88 -5.47 -16.68
CA PHE A 111 -5.70 -4.30 -16.42
C PHE A 111 -6.98 -4.35 -17.26
N GLU A 112 -8.03 -3.71 -16.76
CA GLU A 112 -9.35 -3.69 -17.39
C GLU A 112 -9.59 -2.40 -18.20
N SER A 113 -8.89 -1.33 -17.84
CA SER A 113 -9.06 -0.02 -18.45
C SER A 113 -7.73 0.61 -18.85
N LEU A 114 -7.74 1.34 -19.94
CA LEU A 114 -6.60 2.15 -20.38
C LEU A 114 -6.65 3.59 -19.84
N ASN A 115 -7.71 3.93 -19.10
CA ASN A 115 -7.85 5.22 -18.42
C ASN A 115 -7.15 5.18 -17.05
N PRO A 116 -6.04 5.92 -16.83
CA PRO A 116 -5.26 5.87 -15.61
C PRO A 116 -6.05 6.28 -14.35
N HIS A 117 -7.11 7.09 -14.49
CA HIS A 117 -7.94 7.48 -13.35
C HIS A 117 -9.08 6.49 -13.05
N MET A 118 -9.34 5.54 -13.96
CA MET A 118 -10.33 4.48 -13.77
C MET A 118 -9.68 3.11 -13.51
N GLU A 119 -8.36 3.01 -13.69
CA GLU A 119 -7.61 1.78 -13.49
C GLU A 119 -6.83 1.83 -12.18
N GLY A 120 -7.06 0.84 -11.32
CA GLY A 120 -6.46 0.77 -9.99
C GLY A 120 -5.36 -0.29 -9.84
N SER A 121 -5.04 -1.04 -10.90
CA SER A 121 -4.05 -2.12 -10.84
C SER A 121 -2.61 -1.64 -11.04
N ASP A 122 -1.67 -2.30 -10.37
CA ASP A 122 -0.25 -2.09 -10.61
C ASP A 122 0.18 -2.67 -11.97
N ALA A 123 -0.55 -3.65 -12.51
CA ALA A 123 -0.36 -4.17 -13.85
C ALA A 123 -0.48 -3.08 -14.92
N PHE A 124 -1.34 -2.09 -14.71
CA PHE A 124 -1.39 -0.90 -15.55
C PHE A 124 -0.33 0.12 -15.13
N ALA A 125 -0.32 0.49 -13.85
CA ALA A 125 0.36 1.67 -13.35
C ALA A 125 1.88 1.62 -13.49
N ALA A 126 2.50 0.47 -13.17
CA ALA A 126 3.95 0.30 -13.14
C ALA A 126 4.46 -0.83 -14.06
N TRP A 127 3.60 -1.78 -14.42
CA TRP A 127 3.90 -2.97 -15.19
C TRP A 127 3.13 -3.05 -16.50
N GLY A 128 2.82 -1.90 -17.07
CA GLY A 128 2.04 -1.78 -18.29
C GLY A 128 2.00 -0.37 -18.85
N PRO A 129 0.93 -0.03 -19.58
CA PRO A 129 0.82 1.23 -20.31
C PRO A 129 0.88 2.50 -19.46
N GLY A 130 0.63 2.41 -18.16
CA GLY A 130 0.70 3.54 -17.24
C GLY A 130 2.07 4.22 -17.17
N ILE A 131 3.17 3.54 -17.57
CA ILE A 131 4.51 4.14 -17.60
C ILE A 131 4.64 5.25 -18.65
N ALA A 132 3.64 5.42 -19.54
CA ALA A 132 3.58 6.54 -20.49
C ALA A 132 3.22 7.89 -19.83
N TYR A 133 2.76 7.88 -18.60
CA TYR A 133 2.30 9.08 -17.88
C TYR A 133 3.30 9.49 -16.79
N SER A 134 3.55 10.80 -16.69
CA SER A 134 4.29 11.38 -15.57
C SER A 134 3.38 11.59 -14.34
N ARG A 135 4.03 11.90 -13.22
CA ARG A 135 3.42 12.29 -11.94
C ARG A 135 3.97 13.65 -11.51
N LEU A 136 3.37 14.27 -10.50
CA LEU A 136 3.97 15.49 -9.95
C LEU A 136 5.30 15.18 -9.25
N MET A 137 5.33 14.08 -8.48
CA MET A 137 6.52 13.53 -7.83
C MET A 137 6.69 12.05 -8.18
N LYS A 138 7.88 11.49 -7.94
CA LYS A 138 8.20 10.07 -8.09
C LYS A 138 9.04 9.59 -6.91
N PHE A 139 9.08 8.29 -6.66
CA PHE A 139 9.98 7.72 -5.67
C PHE A 139 11.39 7.61 -6.23
N LYS A 140 12.39 7.81 -5.37
CA LYS A 140 13.80 7.62 -5.74
C LYS A 140 14.11 6.15 -5.95
N THR A 141 14.87 5.87 -7.01
CA THR A 141 15.28 4.51 -7.40
C THR A 141 16.73 4.52 -7.88
N ASN A 142 17.70 4.51 -6.98
CA ASN A 142 19.11 4.44 -7.34
C ASN A 142 19.90 3.59 -6.32
N GLU A 143 21.14 3.28 -6.64
CA GLU A 143 22.01 2.42 -5.81
C GLU A 143 22.21 2.92 -4.38
N SER A 144 22.12 4.23 -4.16
CA SER A 144 22.30 4.83 -2.83
C SER A 144 21.07 4.75 -1.94
N ILE A 145 19.93 4.30 -2.47
CA ILE A 145 18.67 4.21 -1.74
C ILE A 145 18.50 2.80 -1.19
N SER A 146 18.44 2.68 0.12
CA SER A 146 18.04 1.42 0.77
C SER A 146 16.55 1.20 0.54
N LEU A 147 16.21 0.15 -0.20
CA LEU A 147 14.84 -0.22 -0.54
C LEU A 147 14.24 -1.22 0.46
N PRO A 148 12.93 -1.21 0.66
CA PRO A 148 11.94 -0.26 0.13
C PRO A 148 12.04 1.14 0.76
N SER A 149 11.71 2.17 0.00
CA SER A 149 11.82 3.56 0.42
C SER A 149 10.63 4.39 -0.05
N LEU A 150 10.18 5.33 0.79
CA LEU A 150 9.24 6.38 0.42
C LEU A 150 9.93 7.74 0.16
N SER A 151 11.25 7.76 0.01
CA SER A 151 11.96 8.98 -0.39
C SER A 151 11.53 9.40 -1.78
N THR A 152 11.11 10.66 -1.92
CA THR A 152 10.57 11.21 -3.18
C THR A 152 11.50 12.22 -3.81
N GLU A 153 11.29 12.46 -5.10
CA GLU A 153 11.89 13.53 -5.88
C GLU A 153 10.88 14.07 -6.89
N CYS A 154 11.18 15.24 -7.45
CA CYS A 154 10.35 15.83 -8.49
C CYS A 154 10.31 14.98 -9.77
N ASP A 155 9.12 14.87 -10.39
CA ASP A 155 8.92 14.35 -11.75
C ASP A 155 8.52 15.49 -12.69
N LEU A 156 7.29 16.01 -12.59
CA LEU A 156 6.86 17.21 -13.31
C LEU A 156 7.21 18.52 -12.60
N CYS A 157 7.51 18.51 -11.29
CA CYS A 157 8.03 19.68 -10.61
C CYS A 157 9.54 19.85 -10.87
N SER A 158 10.04 21.08 -10.69
CA SER A 158 11.49 21.39 -10.60
C SER A 158 11.88 21.61 -9.14
N ASN A 159 10.96 22.17 -8.34
CA ASN A 159 11.17 22.51 -6.95
C ASN A 159 9.83 22.53 -6.21
N TRP A 160 9.88 22.52 -4.88
CA TRP A 160 8.72 22.77 -4.02
C TRP A 160 9.14 23.40 -2.69
N ILE A 161 8.21 24.12 -2.07
CA ILE A 161 8.36 24.68 -0.73
C ILE A 161 7.13 24.37 0.12
N MET A 162 7.33 24.11 1.38
CA MET A 162 6.27 24.02 2.39
C MET A 162 6.04 25.41 2.99
N VAL A 163 4.93 26.03 2.64
CA VAL A 163 4.51 27.34 3.19
C VAL A 163 4.00 27.16 4.61
N SER A 164 3.23 26.10 4.82
CA SER A 164 2.77 25.64 6.13
C SER A 164 2.60 24.12 6.10
N PRO A 165 2.38 23.45 7.24
CA PRO A 165 2.13 22.00 7.26
C PRO A 165 0.92 21.54 6.41
N LYS A 166 0.10 22.49 5.94
CA LYS A 166 -1.08 22.22 5.10
C LYS A 166 -1.02 22.90 3.73
N GLU A 167 0.03 23.64 3.41
CA GLU A 167 0.13 24.40 2.18
C GLU A 167 1.49 24.22 1.53
N PHE A 168 1.49 23.79 0.27
CA PHE A 168 2.68 23.53 -0.52
C PHE A 168 2.60 24.25 -1.86
N LEU A 169 3.73 24.83 -2.28
CA LEU A 169 3.90 25.43 -3.61
C LEU A 169 4.91 24.60 -4.39
N PHE A 170 4.55 24.28 -5.64
CA PHE A 170 5.40 23.53 -6.56
C PHE A 170 5.71 24.40 -7.78
N GLU A 171 6.97 24.45 -8.16
CA GLU A 171 7.42 25.00 -9.43
C GLU A 171 7.43 23.90 -10.49
N ILE A 172 6.80 24.14 -11.65
CA ILE A 172 6.62 23.14 -12.70
C ILE A 172 7.72 23.25 -13.75
N ARG A 173 8.28 22.13 -14.15
CA ARG A 173 9.30 22.02 -15.20
C ARG A 173 8.79 22.58 -16.53
N LYS A 174 9.73 23.24 -17.26
CA LYS A 174 9.42 23.89 -18.55
C LYS A 174 9.78 23.05 -19.77
N ASP A 175 10.49 21.97 -19.56
CA ASP A 175 11.02 21.08 -20.61
C ASP A 175 10.14 19.86 -20.89
N ILE A 176 9.03 19.67 -20.16
CA ILE A 176 8.12 18.56 -20.35
C ILE A 176 6.93 18.99 -21.23
N ASN A 177 6.67 18.20 -22.25
CA ASN A 177 5.59 18.45 -23.18
C ASN A 177 4.62 17.27 -23.27
N TRP A 178 3.37 17.58 -23.62
CA TRP A 178 2.40 16.60 -24.04
C TRP A 178 2.76 16.04 -25.42
N HIS A 179 2.66 14.75 -25.58
CA HIS A 179 2.90 14.05 -26.81
C HIS A 179 1.60 13.41 -27.29
N TYR A 180 1.20 13.78 -28.50
CA TYR A 180 -0.01 13.30 -29.15
C TYR A 180 0.37 12.35 -30.28
N ASP A 181 -0.32 11.22 -30.39
CA ASP A 181 -0.20 10.38 -31.57
C ASP A 181 -0.70 11.15 -32.80
N ASN A 182 0.12 11.21 -33.83
CA ASN A 182 -0.19 11.82 -35.14
C ASN A 182 -0.39 13.36 -35.19
N VAL A 183 0.01 14.09 -34.13
CA VAL A 183 -0.02 15.56 -34.16
C VAL A 183 1.37 16.11 -33.87
N GLN A 184 1.92 16.88 -34.81
CA GLN A 184 3.23 17.55 -34.63
C GLN A 184 3.21 18.70 -33.60
N LYS A 185 2.06 18.98 -32.99
CA LYS A 185 1.91 20.05 -32.01
C LYS A 185 2.31 19.52 -30.64
N SER A 186 3.44 19.98 -30.15
CA SER A 186 3.89 19.76 -28.78
C SER A 186 3.42 20.92 -27.92
N GLU A 187 2.60 20.65 -26.92
CA GLU A 187 2.17 21.64 -25.93
C GLU A 187 2.85 21.33 -24.59
N ARG A 188 3.32 22.35 -23.92
CA ARG A 188 3.98 22.18 -22.61
C ARG A 188 2.98 21.72 -21.56
N VAL A 189 3.42 20.83 -20.66
CA VAL A 189 2.69 20.51 -19.43
C VAL A 189 2.72 21.71 -18.51
N THR A 190 1.57 22.15 -18.02
CA THR A 190 1.41 23.32 -17.16
C THR A 190 0.84 22.97 -15.79
N ALA A 191 0.94 23.90 -14.83
CA ALA A 191 0.30 23.77 -13.53
C ALA A 191 -1.23 23.60 -13.64
N LYS A 192 -1.85 24.18 -14.68
CA LYS A 192 -3.30 24.02 -14.94
C LYS A 192 -3.66 22.59 -15.28
N ASP A 193 -2.83 21.91 -16.08
CA ASP A 193 -3.04 20.51 -16.46
C ASP A 193 -2.93 19.61 -15.23
N ILE A 194 -1.94 19.87 -14.37
CA ILE A 194 -1.73 19.13 -13.13
C ILE A 194 -2.89 19.34 -12.16
N ALA A 195 -3.34 20.59 -11.98
CA ALA A 195 -4.48 20.91 -11.13
C ALA A 195 -5.75 20.19 -11.62
N TYR A 196 -6.05 20.26 -12.92
CA TYR A 196 -7.15 19.54 -13.54
C TYR A 196 -7.08 18.03 -13.26
N SER A 197 -5.92 17.43 -13.50
CA SER A 197 -5.73 15.99 -13.36
C SER A 197 -5.91 15.51 -11.90
N LEU A 198 -5.33 16.23 -10.94
CA LEU A 198 -5.47 15.88 -9.51
C LEU A 198 -6.91 16.10 -9.02
N GLN A 199 -7.60 17.16 -9.47
CA GLN A 199 -9.02 17.36 -9.18
C GLN A 199 -9.88 16.23 -9.75
N LEU A 200 -9.59 15.78 -10.98
CA LEU A 200 -10.28 14.65 -11.61
C LEU A 200 -10.05 13.34 -10.84
N GLN A 201 -8.81 13.07 -10.43
CA GLN A 201 -8.51 11.88 -9.60
C GLN A 201 -9.19 11.94 -8.23
N GLY A 202 -9.29 13.12 -7.62
CA GLY A 202 -9.95 13.32 -6.31
C GLY A 202 -11.47 13.14 -6.33
N HIS A 203 -12.08 13.00 -7.52
CA HIS A 203 -13.52 12.78 -7.64
C HIS A 203 -13.92 11.39 -7.13
N ASP A 204 -15.07 11.28 -6.45
CA ASP A 204 -15.55 10.05 -5.82
C ASP A 204 -15.72 8.86 -6.80
N SER A 205 -15.84 9.12 -8.09
CA SER A 205 -15.95 8.08 -9.13
C SER A 205 -14.61 7.44 -9.49
N SER A 206 -13.48 8.05 -9.14
CA SER A 206 -12.16 7.48 -9.39
C SER A 206 -11.82 6.43 -8.32
N PRO A 207 -11.45 5.20 -8.70
CA PRO A 207 -10.99 4.19 -7.74
C PRO A 207 -9.70 4.60 -7.03
N ASN A 208 -8.95 5.56 -7.57
CA ASN A 208 -7.69 6.08 -7.03
C ASN A 208 -7.86 7.34 -6.16
N SER A 209 -9.10 7.84 -5.97
CA SER A 209 -9.38 9.05 -5.17
C SER A 209 -8.89 8.95 -3.73
N HIS A 210 -8.93 7.74 -3.16
CA HIS A 210 -8.47 7.47 -1.80
C HIS A 210 -6.97 7.75 -1.58
N ILE A 211 -6.15 7.74 -2.64
CA ILE A 211 -4.69 7.97 -2.55
C ILE A 211 -4.40 9.43 -2.18
N ILE A 212 -5.18 10.36 -2.70
CA ILE A 212 -5.00 11.81 -2.52
C ILE A 212 -6.08 12.44 -1.64
N HIS A 213 -6.74 11.66 -0.79
CA HIS A 213 -7.87 12.09 0.05
C HIS A 213 -7.53 13.22 1.04
N MET A 214 -6.24 13.42 1.36
CA MET A 214 -5.77 14.52 2.20
C MET A 214 -5.77 15.87 1.48
N ILE A 215 -5.87 15.90 0.14
CA ILE A 215 -5.87 17.14 -0.65
C ILE A 215 -7.24 17.80 -0.53
N GLU A 216 -7.26 19.06 -0.07
CA GLU A 216 -8.46 19.89 0.00
C GLU A 216 -8.67 20.65 -1.31
N ASN A 217 -7.60 21.27 -1.83
CA ASN A 217 -7.65 22.09 -3.04
C ASN A 217 -6.33 22.06 -3.80
N VAL A 218 -6.42 22.14 -5.12
CA VAL A 218 -5.29 22.27 -6.03
C VAL A 218 -5.55 23.45 -6.95
N GLU A 219 -4.68 24.44 -6.96
CA GLU A 219 -4.83 25.68 -7.71
C GLU A 219 -3.56 26.01 -8.51
N ALA A 220 -3.72 26.26 -9.81
CA ALA A 220 -2.66 26.80 -10.65
C ALA A 220 -2.57 28.32 -10.45
N MET A 221 -1.51 28.79 -9.81
CA MET A 221 -1.26 30.22 -9.59
C MET A 221 -0.78 30.89 -10.87
N SER A 222 -0.10 30.15 -11.71
CA SER A 222 0.36 30.53 -13.05
C SER A 222 0.50 29.26 -13.92
N ASP A 223 1.08 29.35 -15.09
CA ASP A 223 1.42 28.16 -15.89
C ASP A 223 2.57 27.34 -15.26
N ASP A 224 3.39 27.95 -14.42
CA ASP A 224 4.61 27.38 -13.84
C ASP A 224 4.51 27.13 -12.34
N GLU A 225 3.44 27.56 -11.66
CA GLU A 225 3.31 27.48 -10.21
C GLU A 225 1.98 26.85 -9.79
N LEU A 226 2.07 25.80 -8.98
CA LEU A 226 0.94 25.03 -8.45
C LEU A 226 0.90 25.15 -6.93
N ARG A 227 -0.28 25.49 -6.39
CA ARG A 227 -0.55 25.46 -4.94
C ARG A 227 -1.40 24.25 -4.61
N ILE A 228 -1.02 23.51 -3.56
CA ILE A 228 -1.81 22.40 -3.01
C ILE A 228 -2.06 22.68 -1.53
N ASN A 229 -3.33 22.66 -1.14
CA ASN A 229 -3.76 22.76 0.25
C ASN A 229 -4.27 21.42 0.74
N LEU A 230 -3.95 21.06 1.99
CA LEU A 230 -4.38 19.83 2.64
C LEU A 230 -5.51 20.10 3.64
N VAL A 231 -6.42 19.17 3.80
CA VAL A 231 -7.46 19.18 4.84
C VAL A 231 -6.83 19.17 6.23
N TRP A 232 -5.78 18.34 6.41
CA TRP A 232 -4.96 18.24 7.61
C TRP A 232 -3.49 18.02 7.22
N PRO A 233 -2.51 18.30 8.11
CA PRO A 233 -1.12 17.92 7.86
C PRO A 233 -0.99 16.42 7.71
N ASP A 234 -0.30 15.94 6.68
CA ASP A 234 -0.14 14.51 6.41
C ASP A 234 1.24 14.21 5.83
N ALA A 235 2.07 13.54 6.60
CA ALA A 235 3.45 13.21 6.19
C ALA A 235 3.52 12.18 5.05
N ASP A 236 2.40 11.52 4.70
CA ASP A 236 2.31 10.63 3.53
C ASP A 236 1.97 11.40 2.23
N PHE A 237 1.76 12.72 2.30
CA PHE A 237 1.37 13.56 1.16
C PHE A 237 2.30 13.41 -0.05
N PHE A 238 3.62 13.48 0.15
CA PHE A 238 4.57 13.32 -0.94
C PHE A 238 4.56 11.90 -1.53
N ALA A 239 4.37 10.88 -0.69
CA ALA A 239 4.20 9.51 -1.13
C ALA A 239 2.91 9.32 -1.95
N ALA A 240 1.84 10.04 -1.61
CA ALA A 240 0.59 10.06 -2.38
C ALA A 240 0.79 10.68 -3.77
N LEU A 241 1.52 11.79 -3.87
CA LEU A 241 1.86 12.42 -5.16
C LEU A 241 2.83 11.58 -6.01
N ALA A 242 3.67 10.76 -5.36
CA ALA A 242 4.62 9.86 -6.02
C ALA A 242 4.03 8.47 -6.31
N ASN A 243 2.82 8.19 -5.86
CA ASN A 243 2.18 6.89 -6.09
C ASN A 243 2.06 6.60 -7.59
N GLY A 244 2.38 5.36 -8.01
CA GLY A 244 2.33 4.94 -9.40
C GLY A 244 0.95 5.12 -10.07
N ARG A 245 -0.11 5.26 -9.28
CA ARG A 245 -1.49 5.50 -9.76
C ARG A 245 -1.89 6.97 -9.79
N THR A 246 -1.06 7.90 -9.25
CA THR A 246 -1.32 9.34 -9.29
C THR A 246 -0.77 9.93 -10.60
N LYS A 247 -1.39 9.52 -11.72
CA LYS A 247 -0.99 9.93 -13.06
C LYS A 247 -1.52 11.30 -13.43
N ILE A 248 -0.71 12.09 -14.13
CA ILE A 248 -1.16 13.36 -14.70
C ILE A 248 -1.65 13.14 -16.13
N VAL A 249 -2.91 13.50 -16.38
CA VAL A 249 -3.59 13.37 -17.68
C VAL A 249 -3.85 14.73 -18.30
N SER A 250 -3.85 14.79 -19.64
CA SER A 250 -4.12 16.02 -20.39
C SER A 250 -5.61 16.39 -20.35
N PRO A 251 -5.96 17.66 -20.09
CA PRO A 251 -7.35 18.12 -20.16
C PRO A 251 -7.94 18.10 -21.59
N HIS A 252 -7.10 18.09 -22.61
CA HIS A 252 -7.54 18.28 -24.00
C HIS A 252 -8.23 17.06 -24.64
N ARG A 253 -8.39 15.94 -23.93
CA ARG A 253 -8.99 14.70 -24.48
C ARG A 253 -9.89 13.92 -23.54
N THR A 254 -10.46 14.55 -22.55
CA THR A 254 -11.31 13.89 -21.56
C THR A 254 -12.79 13.79 -21.96
N ASP A 255 -13.18 14.27 -23.13
CA ASP A 255 -14.58 14.30 -23.57
C ASP A 255 -15.21 12.93 -23.85
N SER A 256 -14.42 11.85 -23.81
CA SER A 256 -14.94 10.49 -23.90
C SER A 256 -14.55 9.65 -22.69
N TYR A 257 -15.35 9.68 -21.65
CA TYR A 257 -15.36 8.73 -20.54
C TYR A 257 -15.70 7.28 -20.98
N GLN A 258 -15.67 7.01 -22.28
CA GLN A 258 -15.96 5.68 -22.79
C GLN A 258 -14.70 4.82 -22.77
N ALA A 259 -14.85 3.59 -22.31
CA ALA A 259 -13.86 2.54 -22.17
C ALA A 259 -13.24 2.07 -23.51
N ASP A 260 -13.04 2.97 -24.46
CA ASP A 260 -12.56 2.69 -25.81
C ASP A 260 -11.03 2.86 -25.86
N GLN A 261 -10.38 2.02 -26.64
CA GLN A 261 -8.93 2.05 -26.98
C GLN A 261 -8.46 3.43 -27.49
N SER A 262 -9.37 4.34 -27.81
CA SER A 262 -9.09 5.74 -28.14
C SER A 262 -8.39 6.52 -27.01
N TYR A 263 -8.42 6.05 -25.76
CA TYR A 263 -7.75 6.71 -24.64
C TYR A 263 -6.22 6.74 -24.80
N PHE A 264 -5.61 5.74 -25.46
CA PHE A 264 -4.17 5.76 -25.79
C PHE A 264 -3.77 6.74 -26.87
N LYS A 265 -4.70 7.22 -27.65
CA LYS A 265 -4.47 8.35 -28.53
C LYS A 265 -4.49 9.67 -27.75
N SER A 266 -4.70 9.63 -26.43
CA SER A 266 -4.60 10.79 -25.57
C SER A 266 -3.15 11.22 -25.37
N ALA A 267 -2.94 12.49 -25.07
CA ALA A 267 -1.62 13.01 -24.79
C ALA A 267 -1.02 12.35 -23.53
N THR A 268 0.24 11.93 -23.65
CA THR A 268 1.05 11.43 -22.55
C THR A 268 2.29 12.28 -22.35
N SER A 269 2.84 12.34 -21.15
CA SER A 269 3.98 13.20 -20.81
C SER A 269 5.23 12.43 -20.36
N GLY A 270 5.13 11.11 -20.17
CA GLY A 270 6.23 10.27 -19.72
C GLY A 270 7.22 9.89 -20.83
N SER A 271 8.23 9.11 -20.47
CA SER A 271 9.34 8.73 -21.35
C SER A 271 9.00 7.60 -22.34
N TRP A 272 7.81 7.04 -22.23
CA TRP A 272 7.36 5.90 -23.03
C TRP A 272 6.09 6.20 -23.79
N THR A 273 5.89 5.49 -24.92
CA THR A 273 4.66 5.55 -25.72
C THR A 273 4.17 4.13 -25.99
N LEU A 274 2.86 3.91 -25.91
CA LEU A 274 2.27 2.63 -26.27
C LEU A 274 2.31 2.45 -27.81
N ASP A 275 3.04 1.42 -28.26
CA ASP A 275 3.17 1.03 -29.66
C ASP A 275 2.10 -0.01 -30.05
N LYS A 276 1.97 -1.05 -29.23
CA LYS A 276 1.05 -2.16 -29.48
C LYS A 276 0.32 -2.55 -28.20
N TYR A 277 -0.97 -2.71 -28.34
CA TYR A 277 -1.83 -3.31 -27.32
C TYR A 277 -2.63 -4.45 -27.93
N ASP A 278 -2.63 -5.59 -27.24
CA ASP A 278 -3.42 -6.76 -27.59
C ASP A 278 -4.20 -7.20 -26.35
N GLU A 279 -5.51 -7.29 -26.46
CA GLU A 279 -6.40 -7.72 -25.38
C GLU A 279 -6.06 -9.15 -24.87
N ASN A 280 -5.35 -9.94 -25.68
CA ASN A 280 -4.85 -11.26 -25.28
C ASN A 280 -3.61 -11.20 -24.37
N GLY A 281 -3.22 -10.02 -23.91
CA GLY A 281 -2.23 -9.86 -22.86
C GLY A 281 -0.85 -9.40 -23.31
N ILE A 282 -0.74 -8.53 -24.31
CA ILE A 282 0.51 -7.89 -24.70
C ILE A 282 0.35 -6.37 -24.73
N ALA A 283 1.24 -5.68 -24.00
CA ALA A 283 1.40 -4.23 -24.11
C ALA A 283 2.88 -3.90 -24.38
N LYS A 284 3.17 -3.36 -25.57
CA LYS A 284 4.53 -2.95 -25.95
C LYS A 284 4.67 -1.45 -25.87
N MET A 285 5.59 -1.00 -25.05
CA MET A 285 5.97 0.39 -24.87
C MET A 285 7.27 0.64 -25.61
N ILE A 286 7.32 1.70 -26.41
CA ILE A 286 8.54 2.15 -27.10
C ILE A 286 9.09 3.41 -26.46
N SER A 287 10.41 3.56 -26.49
CA SER A 287 11.09 4.73 -25.96
C SER A 287 10.73 5.98 -26.76
N ARG A 288 10.58 7.07 -26.04
CA ARG A 288 10.38 8.39 -26.64
C ARG A 288 11.72 9.08 -26.83
N MET A 289 12.12 9.20 -28.07
CA MET A 289 13.34 9.92 -28.45
C MET A 289 13.07 11.43 -28.54
N GLY A 290 14.10 12.25 -28.35
CA GLY A 290 14.00 13.72 -28.48
C GLY A 290 13.49 14.44 -27.22
N ILE A 291 13.38 13.75 -26.09
CA ILE A 291 13.19 14.34 -24.77
C ILE A 291 14.55 14.57 -24.08
N THR A 292 14.56 15.34 -22.99
CA THR A 292 15.80 15.74 -22.29
C THR A 292 16.62 14.53 -21.80
N ASP A 293 15.96 13.48 -21.31
CA ASP A 293 16.60 12.23 -20.87
C ASP A 293 15.82 11.03 -21.43
N PRO A 294 16.15 10.57 -22.65
CA PRO A 294 15.43 9.46 -23.26
C PRO A 294 15.77 8.12 -22.60
N PRO A 295 14.83 7.16 -22.61
CA PRO A 295 15.09 5.80 -22.18
C PRO A 295 16.27 5.16 -22.93
N ARG A 296 17.00 4.27 -22.27
CA ARG A 296 18.13 3.55 -22.86
C ARG A 296 17.69 2.37 -23.73
N LEU A 297 16.55 1.78 -23.42
CA LEU A 297 15.95 0.68 -24.18
C LEU A 297 15.15 1.20 -25.37
N ASP A 298 15.07 0.42 -26.46
CA ASP A 298 14.14 0.69 -27.56
C ASP A 298 12.69 0.44 -27.15
N ALA A 299 12.46 -0.64 -26.38
CA ALA A 299 11.12 -1.03 -25.97
C ALA A 299 11.10 -1.86 -24.67
N ILE A 300 9.92 -1.87 -24.03
CA ILE A 300 9.54 -2.83 -23.01
C ILE A 300 8.25 -3.49 -23.45
N GLN A 301 8.20 -4.82 -23.47
CA GLN A 301 7.01 -5.59 -23.75
C GLN A 301 6.50 -6.24 -22.47
N PHE A 302 5.34 -5.84 -21.99
CA PHE A 302 4.64 -6.47 -20.88
C PHE A 302 3.74 -7.58 -21.40
N ASN A 303 3.91 -8.78 -20.85
CA ASN A 303 3.17 -9.97 -21.24
C ASN A 303 2.35 -10.50 -20.06
N PHE A 304 1.06 -10.70 -20.24
CA PHE A 304 0.21 -11.35 -19.25
C PHE A 304 0.52 -12.85 -19.18
N VAL A 305 1.14 -13.28 -18.10
CA VAL A 305 1.52 -14.69 -17.85
C VAL A 305 1.10 -15.05 -16.42
N PRO A 306 -0.18 -15.36 -16.17
CA PRO A 306 -0.70 -15.60 -14.82
C PRO A 306 -0.14 -16.85 -14.16
N ASP A 307 0.21 -17.89 -14.94
CA ASP A 307 0.74 -19.14 -14.42
C ASP A 307 2.21 -18.97 -13.97
N SER A 308 2.49 -19.25 -12.70
CA SER A 308 3.82 -19.10 -12.10
C SER A 308 4.84 -20.07 -12.68
N THR A 309 4.44 -21.30 -13.04
CA THR A 309 5.31 -22.32 -13.65
C THR A 309 5.72 -21.88 -15.06
N ALA A 310 4.78 -21.32 -15.84
CA ALA A 310 5.08 -20.75 -17.14
C ALA A 310 6.05 -19.57 -17.04
N ARG A 311 5.92 -18.69 -16.02
CA ARG A 311 6.88 -17.61 -15.79
C ARG A 311 8.28 -18.15 -15.48
N VAL A 312 8.39 -19.14 -14.58
CA VAL A 312 9.69 -19.78 -14.26
C VAL A 312 10.31 -20.41 -15.50
N ALA A 313 9.53 -21.16 -16.28
CA ALA A 313 10.01 -21.78 -17.51
C ALA A 313 10.47 -20.73 -18.55
N GLY A 314 9.67 -19.70 -18.79
CA GLY A 314 9.98 -18.62 -19.72
C GLY A 314 11.25 -17.86 -19.33
N TYR A 315 11.45 -17.58 -18.04
CA TYR A 315 12.66 -16.94 -17.53
C TYR A 315 13.90 -17.83 -17.75
N ARG A 316 13.82 -19.13 -17.44
CA ARG A 316 14.94 -20.08 -17.60
C ARG A 316 15.43 -20.20 -19.05
N VAL A 317 14.53 -20.11 -20.01
CA VAL A 317 14.88 -20.18 -21.44
C VAL A 317 15.15 -18.80 -22.06
N GLY A 318 15.14 -17.73 -21.26
CA GLY A 318 15.44 -16.37 -21.71
C GLY A 318 14.33 -15.70 -22.54
N LEU A 319 13.09 -16.18 -22.46
CA LEU A 319 11.91 -15.52 -23.06
C LEU A 319 11.38 -14.38 -22.21
N LEU A 320 11.71 -14.38 -20.92
CA LEU A 320 11.34 -13.35 -19.95
C LEU A 320 12.60 -12.81 -19.28
N ASP A 321 12.67 -11.52 -19.08
CA ASP A 321 13.84 -10.82 -18.53
C ASP A 321 13.68 -10.45 -17.03
N LEU A 322 12.54 -10.72 -16.42
CA LEU A 322 12.27 -10.52 -15.01
C LEU A 322 11.36 -11.62 -14.49
N ILE A 323 11.52 -12.00 -13.24
CA ILE A 323 10.62 -12.95 -12.58
C ILE A 323 10.48 -12.62 -11.11
N ASN A 324 9.23 -12.69 -10.61
CA ASN A 324 8.93 -12.80 -9.19
C ASN A 324 9.02 -14.27 -8.77
N LEU A 325 9.89 -14.55 -7.80
CA LEU A 325 10.11 -15.86 -7.24
C LEU A 325 9.17 -16.04 -6.05
N HIS A 326 8.02 -16.63 -6.28
CA HIS A 326 7.16 -17.05 -5.17
C HIS A 326 7.83 -18.21 -4.42
N THR A 327 7.96 -18.08 -3.12
CA THR A 327 8.66 -19.01 -2.23
C THR A 327 8.13 -20.43 -2.23
N THR A 328 6.86 -20.59 -2.56
CA THR A 328 6.19 -21.90 -2.59
C THR A 328 6.46 -22.71 -3.87
N ASN A 329 7.11 -22.12 -4.87
CA ASN A 329 7.41 -22.84 -6.11
C ASN A 329 8.77 -23.54 -6.02
N THR A 330 8.75 -24.87 -5.85
CA THR A 330 9.96 -25.73 -5.81
C THR A 330 10.85 -25.55 -7.05
N ASP A 331 10.28 -25.17 -8.18
CA ASP A 331 11.01 -24.96 -9.42
C ASP A 331 11.87 -23.68 -9.40
N SER A 332 11.54 -22.71 -8.55
CA SER A 332 12.31 -21.47 -8.42
C SER A 332 13.55 -21.58 -7.55
N LYS A 333 13.70 -22.66 -6.77
CA LYS A 333 14.80 -22.84 -5.77
C LYS A 333 16.23 -22.71 -6.34
N HIS A 334 16.41 -22.86 -7.65
CA HIS A 334 17.72 -22.74 -8.30
C HIS A 334 17.95 -21.36 -8.94
N ILE A 335 17.02 -20.43 -8.81
CA ILE A 335 17.16 -19.08 -9.33
C ILE A 335 17.59 -18.16 -8.19
N GLN A 336 18.74 -17.52 -8.34
CA GLN A 336 19.25 -16.59 -7.34
C GLN A 336 18.44 -15.30 -7.34
N ALA A 337 17.80 -14.97 -6.21
CA ALA A 337 17.15 -13.68 -6.02
C ALA A 337 18.18 -12.54 -6.00
N ARG A 338 17.84 -11.42 -6.63
CA ARG A 338 18.63 -10.18 -6.63
C ARG A 338 18.03 -9.11 -5.74
N PHE A 339 16.74 -9.20 -5.49
CA PHE A 339 16.01 -8.28 -4.65
C PHE A 339 15.00 -9.07 -3.82
N GLN A 340 14.90 -8.74 -2.55
CA GLN A 340 13.89 -9.29 -1.64
C GLN A 340 13.21 -8.16 -0.90
N ASN A 341 11.89 -8.27 -0.74
CA ASN A 341 11.08 -7.25 -0.12
C ASN A 341 9.89 -7.88 0.64
N PRO A 342 9.59 -7.41 1.86
CA PRO A 342 8.38 -7.87 2.55
C PRO A 342 7.12 -7.39 1.81
N VAL A 343 6.16 -8.28 1.66
CA VAL A 343 4.88 -7.98 1.04
C VAL A 343 3.93 -7.41 2.10
N PRO A 344 3.47 -6.17 1.96
CA PRO A 344 2.59 -5.55 2.95
C PRO A 344 1.32 -6.37 3.19
N GLY A 345 1.00 -6.62 4.46
CA GLY A 345 -0.24 -7.29 4.85
C GLY A 345 -0.34 -8.79 4.52
N SER A 346 0.72 -9.40 3.98
CA SER A 346 0.70 -10.80 3.55
C SER A 346 1.16 -11.80 4.62
N GLY A 347 1.67 -11.33 5.75
CA GLY A 347 2.18 -12.17 6.82
C GLY A 347 1.08 -12.81 7.66
N PHE A 348 1.51 -13.49 8.70
CA PHE A 348 0.65 -14.09 9.70
C PHE A 348 0.60 -13.21 10.95
N GLU A 349 -0.45 -12.42 11.09
CA GLU A 349 -0.65 -11.52 12.22
C GLU A 349 -1.36 -12.21 13.39
N LEU A 350 -0.96 -11.85 14.60
CA LEU A 350 -1.68 -12.13 15.84
C LEU A 350 -2.18 -10.81 16.44
N ALA A 351 -3.48 -10.63 16.52
CA ALA A 351 -4.12 -9.48 17.14
C ALA A 351 -4.81 -9.90 18.45
N PHE A 352 -4.50 -9.23 19.56
CA PHE A 352 -4.99 -9.56 20.89
C PHE A 352 -6.11 -8.62 21.32
N ASN A 353 -7.29 -9.14 21.59
CA ASN A 353 -8.36 -8.31 22.14
C ASN A 353 -8.13 -8.04 23.64
N THR A 354 -7.75 -6.80 23.96
CA THR A 354 -7.43 -6.40 25.34
C THR A 354 -8.64 -6.33 26.28
N ASN A 355 -9.85 -6.40 25.74
CA ASN A 355 -11.08 -6.45 26.56
C ASN A 355 -11.44 -7.87 27.00
N HIS A 356 -10.77 -8.91 26.49
CA HIS A 356 -11.02 -10.30 26.83
C HIS A 356 -9.94 -10.88 27.75
N LYS A 357 -10.36 -11.48 28.87
CA LYS A 357 -9.45 -12.25 29.72
C LYS A 357 -9.00 -13.53 28.98
N PRO A 358 -7.72 -13.93 29.16
CA PRO A 358 -6.68 -13.33 30.00
C PRO A 358 -5.84 -12.27 29.26
N LEU A 359 -6.24 -11.83 28.07
CA LEU A 359 -5.47 -10.91 27.19
C LEU A 359 -5.56 -9.43 27.63
N ASP A 360 -6.37 -9.10 28.65
CA ASP A 360 -6.31 -7.83 29.37
C ASP A 360 -4.96 -7.66 30.10
N SER A 361 -4.30 -8.77 30.47
CA SER A 361 -2.97 -8.76 31.08
C SER A 361 -1.85 -8.54 30.05
N LYS A 362 -1.09 -7.45 30.20
CA LYS A 362 0.12 -7.18 29.41
C LYS A 362 1.13 -8.32 29.48
N VAL A 363 1.33 -8.91 30.67
CA VAL A 363 2.27 -10.01 30.89
C VAL A 363 1.87 -11.24 30.07
N VAL A 364 0.57 -11.57 30.03
CA VAL A 364 0.07 -12.69 29.21
C VAL A 364 0.36 -12.45 27.73
N ARG A 365 0.08 -11.26 27.21
CA ARG A 365 0.33 -10.92 25.80
C ARG A 365 1.83 -10.97 25.47
N GLN A 366 2.70 -10.43 26.33
CA GLN A 366 4.16 -10.52 26.18
C GLN A 366 4.65 -11.97 26.21
N THR A 367 4.10 -12.81 27.12
CA THR A 367 4.44 -14.23 27.18
C THR A 367 4.05 -14.94 25.89
N ILE A 368 2.86 -14.69 25.35
CA ILE A 368 2.43 -15.26 24.05
C ILE A 368 3.37 -14.81 22.94
N MET A 369 3.70 -13.51 22.86
CA MET A 369 4.62 -13.00 21.84
C MET A 369 6.02 -13.63 21.97
N ALA A 370 6.54 -13.80 23.19
CA ALA A 370 7.83 -14.44 23.44
C ALA A 370 7.82 -15.95 23.11
N SER A 371 6.66 -16.61 23.27
CA SER A 371 6.49 -18.03 22.93
C SER A 371 6.55 -18.30 21.45
N THR A 372 6.17 -17.32 20.63
CA THR A 372 6.15 -17.41 19.16
C THR A 372 7.52 -17.07 18.57
N ASN A 373 8.59 -17.61 19.12
CA ASN A 373 9.94 -17.30 18.65
C ASN A 373 10.06 -17.52 17.13
N PRO A 374 10.23 -16.45 16.33
CA PRO A 374 10.29 -16.56 14.88
C PRO A 374 11.55 -17.27 14.37
N THR A 375 12.52 -17.54 15.24
CA THR A 375 13.77 -18.23 14.88
C THR A 375 13.72 -19.74 15.09
N LEU A 376 12.63 -20.29 15.62
CA LEU A 376 12.48 -21.71 15.89
C LEU A 376 11.46 -22.36 14.96
N ASP A 377 11.93 -23.23 14.06
CA ASP A 377 11.14 -24.20 13.26
C ASP A 377 10.10 -23.66 12.25
N ILE A 378 10.20 -22.40 11.85
CA ILE A 378 9.31 -21.84 10.84
C ILE A 378 9.75 -22.23 9.41
N ASP A 379 10.96 -22.74 9.25
CA ASP A 379 11.56 -23.19 7.97
C ASP A 379 10.65 -24.08 7.12
N ASN A 380 9.70 -24.76 7.74
CA ASN A 380 8.81 -25.67 7.03
C ASN A 380 7.52 -25.03 6.49
N ALA A 381 7.00 -23.99 7.13
CA ALA A 381 5.75 -23.34 6.71
C ALA A 381 6.00 -22.18 5.72
N TRP A 382 7.11 -21.45 5.89
CA TRP A 382 7.40 -20.22 5.15
C TRP A 382 8.73 -20.25 4.39
N GLU A 383 9.41 -21.41 4.33
CA GLU A 383 10.62 -21.68 3.56
C GLU A 383 11.79 -20.70 3.82
N GLY A 384 12.04 -20.35 5.08
CA GLY A 384 13.18 -19.50 5.47
C GLY A 384 13.02 -18.03 5.07
N GLN A 385 11.80 -17.56 4.85
CA GLN A 385 11.51 -16.16 4.51
C GLN A 385 10.76 -15.46 5.63
N GLU A 386 11.35 -15.44 6.78
CA GLU A 386 10.71 -15.01 8.00
C GLU A 386 11.18 -13.61 8.38
N PHE A 387 10.21 -12.79 8.72
CA PHE A 387 10.50 -11.47 9.24
C PHE A 387 9.48 -11.08 10.31
N PHE A 388 9.97 -10.74 11.51
CA PHE A 388 9.14 -10.21 12.58
C PHE A 388 8.78 -8.74 12.31
N SER A 389 7.52 -8.39 12.44
CA SER A 389 7.04 -7.03 12.30
C SER A 389 5.82 -6.76 13.19
N PHE A 390 5.34 -5.51 13.18
CA PHE A 390 4.07 -5.12 13.79
C PHE A 390 2.96 -4.93 12.75
N GLY A 391 3.11 -5.51 11.56
CA GLY A 391 2.10 -5.53 10.51
C GLY A 391 2.12 -4.34 9.57
N PHE A 392 2.85 -3.27 9.84
CA PHE A 392 2.98 -2.19 8.87
C PHE A 392 4.12 -2.45 7.86
N PRO A 393 4.03 -1.79 6.68
CA PRO A 393 4.64 -2.30 5.47
C PRO A 393 6.13 -2.07 5.47
N TRP A 394 7.10 -2.09 5.62
CA TRP A 394 8.54 -1.83 5.49
C TRP A 394 9.39 -2.52 6.56
N ALA A 395 9.18 -3.82 6.65
CA ALA A 395 9.92 -4.64 7.58
C ALA A 395 11.46 -4.53 7.43
N ASN A 396 11.99 -4.33 6.23
CA ASN A 396 13.43 -4.15 5.97
C ASN A 396 13.86 -2.68 5.77
N SER A 397 12.96 -1.73 6.01
CA SER A 397 13.30 -0.31 5.93
C SER A 397 13.82 0.23 7.26
N LYS A 398 14.27 1.48 7.25
CA LYS A 398 14.65 2.21 8.47
C LYS A 398 13.53 2.31 9.52
N TRP A 399 12.29 1.98 9.18
CA TRP A 399 11.13 1.95 10.08
C TRP A 399 10.87 0.57 10.69
N ALA A 400 11.57 -0.47 10.26
CA ALA A 400 11.46 -1.80 10.85
C ALA A 400 11.90 -1.79 12.33
N PRO A 401 11.36 -2.69 13.16
CA PRO A 401 11.84 -2.85 14.52
C PRO A 401 13.35 -3.14 14.55
N ASN A 402 14.06 -2.46 15.44
CA ASN A 402 15.51 -2.64 15.56
C ASN A 402 15.85 -4.08 15.98
N PRO A 403 16.69 -4.82 15.24
CA PRO A 403 17.03 -6.21 15.55
C PRO A 403 17.61 -6.42 16.97
N ASN A 404 18.42 -5.47 17.47
CA ASN A 404 18.98 -5.55 18.82
C ASN A 404 17.88 -5.41 19.88
N LEU A 405 16.87 -4.58 19.63
CA LEU A 405 15.71 -4.44 20.52
C LEU A 405 14.90 -5.75 20.55
N LEU A 406 14.64 -6.36 19.39
CA LEU A 406 13.96 -7.65 19.31
C LEU A 406 14.73 -8.74 20.04
N GLN A 407 16.04 -8.86 19.78
CA GLN A 407 16.89 -9.82 20.47
C GLN A 407 16.86 -9.62 22.00
N THR A 408 16.96 -8.38 22.47
CA THR A 408 16.88 -8.05 23.89
C THR A 408 15.54 -8.46 24.49
N PHE A 409 14.44 -8.17 23.80
CA PHE A 409 13.09 -8.55 24.24
C PHE A 409 12.95 -10.07 24.36
N PHE A 410 13.24 -10.81 23.30
CA PHE A 410 13.10 -12.28 23.28
C PHE A 410 14.04 -12.98 24.26
N SER A 411 15.22 -12.41 24.53
CA SER A 411 16.15 -12.97 25.54
C SER A 411 15.71 -12.72 26.98
N ASN A 412 15.05 -11.60 27.25
CA ASN A 412 14.68 -11.18 28.60
C ASN A 412 13.25 -11.55 28.98
N THR A 413 12.37 -11.80 28.02
CA THR A 413 10.99 -12.17 28.29
C THR A 413 10.86 -13.68 28.48
N ASN A 414 10.34 -14.09 29.63
CA ASN A 414 10.09 -15.52 29.87
C ASN A 414 8.96 -16.01 28.95
N PRO A 415 9.21 -16.99 28.05
CA PRO A 415 8.16 -17.54 27.19
C PRO A 415 7.18 -18.45 27.95
N LYS A 416 7.40 -18.72 29.24
CA LYS A 416 6.52 -19.54 30.07
C LYS A 416 5.69 -18.68 30.99
N ILE A 417 4.39 -18.93 30.98
CA ILE A 417 3.52 -18.27 31.93
C ILE A 417 3.75 -18.87 33.34
N ALA A 418 3.90 -18.00 34.32
CA ALA A 418 3.90 -18.43 35.73
C ALA A 418 2.46 -18.84 36.11
N THR A 419 2.14 -20.11 35.97
CA THR A 419 0.88 -20.67 36.47
C THR A 419 1.00 -20.92 37.96
N ASN A 420 0.09 -20.40 38.78
CA ASN A 420 -0.18 -20.98 40.09
C ASN A 420 -0.65 -22.44 39.83
N GLU A 421 -0.09 -23.39 40.50
CA GLU A 421 -0.02 -24.84 40.24
C GLU A 421 -1.30 -25.57 39.75
N ASN A 422 -2.44 -24.88 39.49
CA ASN A 422 -3.71 -25.50 39.16
C ASN A 422 -4.54 -24.79 38.04
N GLN A 423 -4.04 -23.76 37.36
CA GLN A 423 -4.84 -23.07 36.35
C GLN A 423 -4.11 -22.87 35.02
N ILE A 424 -4.30 -23.83 34.10
CA ILE A 424 -3.86 -23.67 32.70
C ILE A 424 -4.78 -22.65 32.03
N LEU A 425 -4.21 -21.58 31.50
CA LEU A 425 -4.98 -20.52 30.80
C LEU A 425 -5.43 -20.99 29.42
N ARG A 426 -6.74 -21.06 29.23
CA ARG A 426 -7.33 -21.30 27.93
C ARG A 426 -7.23 -20.04 27.07
N ILE A 427 -6.82 -20.22 25.81
CA ILE A 427 -6.71 -19.16 24.80
C ILE A 427 -7.46 -19.60 23.55
N ASP A 428 -8.51 -18.87 23.19
CA ASP A 428 -9.28 -19.11 21.96
C ASP A 428 -8.65 -18.32 20.81
N ILE A 429 -8.25 -19.04 19.73
CA ILE A 429 -7.60 -18.47 18.54
C ILE A 429 -8.55 -18.61 17.38
N THR A 430 -9.06 -17.49 16.87
CA THR A 430 -9.89 -17.43 15.66
C THR A 430 -8.98 -17.27 14.45
N VAL A 431 -9.04 -18.19 13.52
CA VAL A 431 -8.15 -18.26 12.34
C VAL A 431 -8.94 -18.18 11.05
N GLY A 432 -8.54 -17.31 10.15
CA GLY A 432 -9.07 -17.28 8.79
C GLY A 432 -8.51 -18.46 7.97
N ASN A 433 -9.36 -19.32 7.49
CA ASN A 433 -8.97 -20.42 6.60
C ASN A 433 -8.73 -19.91 5.17
N PHE A 434 -7.60 -19.24 4.95
CA PHE A 434 -7.28 -18.62 3.66
C PHE A 434 -6.35 -19.47 2.80
N ASN A 435 -5.35 -20.09 3.40
CA ASN A 435 -4.36 -20.91 2.72
C ASN A 435 -3.67 -21.86 3.70
N LYS A 436 -2.90 -22.79 3.14
CA LYS A 436 -2.17 -23.81 3.92
C LYS A 436 -1.15 -23.19 4.88
N ASN A 437 -0.42 -22.16 4.46
CA ASN A 437 0.63 -21.57 5.28
C ASN A 437 0.07 -20.94 6.57
N HIS A 438 -1.09 -20.26 6.48
CA HIS A 438 -1.75 -19.74 7.68
C HIS A 438 -2.21 -20.84 8.62
N ASN A 439 -2.73 -21.96 8.07
CA ASN A 439 -3.14 -23.09 8.89
C ASN A 439 -1.94 -23.77 9.57
N ASP A 440 -0.84 -24.00 8.83
CA ASP A 440 0.38 -24.58 9.39
C ASP A 440 0.98 -23.66 10.47
N SER A 441 0.92 -22.33 10.28
CA SER A 441 1.41 -21.35 11.25
C SER A 441 0.63 -21.38 12.55
N VAL A 442 -0.70 -21.52 12.50
CA VAL A 442 -1.50 -21.57 13.72
C VAL A 442 -1.34 -22.90 14.46
N GLU A 443 -1.13 -24.00 13.75
CA GLU A 443 -0.82 -25.29 14.39
C GLU A 443 0.53 -25.25 15.10
N LEU A 444 1.56 -24.64 14.47
CA LEU A 444 2.85 -24.41 15.11
C LEU A 444 2.71 -23.51 16.34
N LEU A 445 1.99 -22.39 16.21
CA LEU A 445 1.70 -21.47 17.33
C LEU A 445 1.02 -22.21 18.48
N SER A 446 0.02 -23.03 18.18
CA SER A 446 -0.71 -23.83 19.19
C SER A 446 0.25 -24.75 19.96
N LYS A 447 1.19 -25.40 19.28
CA LYS A 447 2.21 -26.22 19.94
C LYS A 447 3.11 -25.40 20.83
N GLN A 448 3.64 -24.27 20.36
CA GLN A 448 4.51 -23.37 21.12
C GLN A 448 3.79 -22.81 22.37
N LEU A 449 2.52 -22.44 22.24
CA LEU A 449 1.71 -21.97 23.35
C LEU A 449 1.47 -23.08 24.38
N THR A 450 1.23 -24.32 23.95
CA THR A 450 1.08 -25.47 24.85
C THR A 450 2.36 -25.73 25.63
N GLU A 451 3.53 -25.68 24.99
CA GLU A 451 4.85 -25.81 25.64
C GLU A 451 5.13 -24.66 26.63
N SER A 452 4.50 -23.52 26.42
CA SER A 452 4.59 -22.33 27.27
C SER A 452 3.57 -22.31 28.42
N GLY A 453 2.74 -23.36 28.56
CA GLY A 453 1.79 -23.53 29.66
C GLY A 453 0.39 -22.98 29.40
N PHE A 454 0.03 -22.70 28.14
CA PHE A 454 -1.34 -22.35 27.74
C PHE A 454 -2.13 -23.57 27.26
N ASN A 455 -3.46 -23.43 27.19
CA ASN A 455 -4.37 -24.36 26.52
C ASN A 455 -5.02 -23.67 25.31
N PRO A 456 -4.35 -23.66 24.14
CA PRO A 456 -4.90 -23.02 22.95
C PRO A 456 -6.04 -23.85 22.34
N VAL A 457 -7.08 -23.16 21.87
CA VAL A 457 -8.21 -23.75 21.14
C VAL A 457 -8.34 -23.02 19.80
N ILE A 458 -8.13 -23.73 18.71
CA ILE A 458 -8.17 -23.16 17.37
C ILE A 458 -9.59 -23.24 16.82
N ASN A 459 -10.11 -22.11 16.31
CA ASN A 459 -11.40 -21.98 15.66
C ASN A 459 -11.21 -21.49 14.21
N TYR A 460 -11.29 -22.38 13.23
CA TYR A 460 -11.21 -22.02 11.83
C TYR A 460 -12.52 -21.39 11.33
N VAL A 461 -12.41 -20.25 10.68
CA VAL A 461 -13.55 -19.51 10.12
C VAL A 461 -13.33 -19.18 8.65
N ASP A 462 -14.44 -19.02 7.91
CA ASP A 462 -14.40 -18.58 6.53
C ASP A 462 -14.04 -17.07 6.41
N ARG A 463 -13.79 -16.61 5.17
CA ARG A 463 -13.38 -15.21 4.91
C ARG A 463 -14.38 -14.18 5.41
N ARG A 464 -15.68 -14.44 5.28
CA ARG A 464 -16.74 -13.51 5.70
C ARG A 464 -16.75 -13.40 7.22
N THR A 465 -16.71 -14.52 7.90
CA THR A 465 -16.68 -14.60 9.36
C THR A 465 -15.41 -13.96 9.92
N TYR A 466 -14.25 -14.23 9.31
CA TYR A 466 -13.00 -13.57 9.68
C TYR A 466 -13.09 -12.05 9.55
N ALA A 467 -13.59 -11.55 8.41
CA ALA A 467 -13.76 -10.12 8.19
C ALA A 467 -14.72 -9.49 9.20
N ASN A 468 -15.78 -10.20 9.59
CA ASN A 468 -16.69 -9.74 10.63
C ASN A 468 -16.00 -9.65 12.01
N HIS A 469 -15.25 -10.69 12.42
CA HIS A 469 -14.46 -10.66 13.65
C HIS A 469 -13.43 -9.52 13.61
N TRP A 470 -12.77 -9.34 12.47
CA TRP A 470 -11.81 -8.25 12.27
C TRP A 470 -12.43 -6.85 12.47
N GLN A 471 -13.71 -6.67 12.03
CA GLN A 471 -14.44 -5.41 12.20
C GLN A 471 -15.00 -5.21 13.61
N THR A 472 -15.55 -6.24 14.20
CA THR A 472 -16.27 -6.16 15.49
C THR A 472 -15.35 -6.26 16.69
N GLY A 473 -14.22 -6.97 16.57
CA GLY A 473 -13.35 -7.34 17.69
C GLY A 473 -13.94 -8.46 18.55
N ASP A 474 -14.83 -9.30 18.02
CA ASP A 474 -15.41 -10.43 18.74
C ASP A 474 -14.50 -11.67 18.64
N PHE A 475 -13.38 -11.63 19.37
CA PHE A 475 -12.38 -12.70 19.46
C PHE A 475 -11.48 -12.48 20.68
N GLN A 476 -10.74 -13.51 21.10
CA GLN A 476 -9.60 -13.35 22.01
C GLN A 476 -8.32 -13.08 21.23
N ILE A 477 -7.85 -14.06 20.42
CA ILE A 477 -6.79 -13.87 19.43
C ILE A 477 -7.40 -14.02 18.03
N LEU A 478 -7.13 -13.06 17.17
CA LEU A 478 -7.42 -13.17 15.75
C LEU A 478 -6.11 -13.41 15.00
N ALA A 479 -6.02 -14.52 14.27
CA ALA A 479 -4.82 -14.94 13.57
C ALA A 479 -5.07 -15.01 12.05
N GLY A 480 -4.22 -14.36 11.26
CA GLY A 480 -4.35 -14.33 9.80
C GLY A 480 -3.69 -13.11 9.15
N PRO A 481 -4.06 -12.76 7.91
CA PRO A 481 -3.51 -11.59 7.24
C PRO A 481 -4.01 -10.30 7.87
N THR A 482 -3.16 -9.27 7.88
CA THR A 482 -3.55 -7.91 8.26
C THR A 482 -3.98 -7.07 7.04
N PHE A 483 -4.36 -5.83 7.29
CA PHE A 483 -4.81 -4.89 6.27
C PHE A 483 -3.60 -4.37 5.45
N PRO A 484 -3.53 -4.61 4.13
CA PRO A 484 -2.42 -4.15 3.32
C PRO A 484 -2.50 -2.64 3.11
N GLN A 485 -1.46 -1.92 3.48
CA GLN A 485 -1.31 -0.49 3.25
C GLN A 485 0.09 -0.19 2.73
N SER A 486 0.20 0.80 1.87
CA SER A 486 1.47 1.20 1.25
C SER A 486 2.16 2.38 1.96
N THR A 487 1.49 3.03 2.91
CA THR A 487 2.03 4.18 3.63
C THR A 487 1.85 4.05 5.15
N PRO A 488 2.74 4.67 5.97
CA PRO A 488 2.63 4.60 7.42
C PRO A 488 1.29 5.10 7.96
N ASN A 489 0.82 6.27 7.55
CA ASN A 489 -0.45 6.82 8.05
C ASN A 489 -1.65 5.95 7.63
N GLY A 490 -1.58 5.32 6.45
CA GLY A 490 -2.59 4.39 5.97
C GLY A 490 -2.75 3.14 6.86
N TYR A 491 -1.72 2.75 7.60
CA TYR A 491 -1.77 1.64 8.55
C TYR A 491 -1.82 2.10 10.01
N LEU A 492 -0.87 2.93 10.43
CA LEU A 492 -0.64 3.25 11.84
C LEU A 492 -1.86 3.91 12.50
N LEU A 493 -2.45 4.91 11.82
CA LEU A 493 -3.61 5.62 12.38
C LEU A 493 -4.86 4.73 12.45
N PRO A 494 -5.33 4.09 11.36
CA PRO A 494 -6.57 3.34 11.43
C PRO A 494 -6.47 2.05 12.26
N VAL A 495 -5.28 1.46 12.42
CA VAL A 495 -5.09 0.15 13.04
C VAL A 495 -4.62 0.25 14.49
N LEU A 496 -3.76 1.23 14.80
CA LEU A 496 -3.09 1.32 16.11
C LEU A 496 -3.56 2.48 16.99
N HIS A 497 -4.23 3.50 16.43
CA HIS A 497 -4.80 4.57 17.25
C HIS A 497 -6.01 4.07 18.06
N SER A 498 -6.16 4.54 19.31
CA SER A 498 -7.26 4.14 20.19
C SER A 498 -8.65 4.31 19.57
N ASP A 499 -8.85 5.37 18.79
CA ASP A 499 -10.06 5.65 18.03
C ASP A 499 -9.97 5.22 16.56
N GLY A 500 -8.92 4.46 16.22
CA GLY A 500 -8.71 3.97 14.86
C GLY A 500 -9.85 3.06 14.42
N LYS A 501 -10.33 3.26 13.18
CA LYS A 501 -11.43 2.50 12.58
C LYS A 501 -11.19 0.98 12.63
N TRP A 502 -9.94 0.58 12.53
CA TRP A 502 -9.48 -0.80 12.51
C TRP A 502 -8.75 -1.22 13.79
N ASN A 503 -8.91 -0.48 14.90
CA ASN A 503 -8.44 -0.89 16.23
C ASN A 503 -9.29 -2.06 16.74
N THR A 504 -9.10 -3.23 16.15
CA THR A 504 -9.85 -4.46 16.49
C THR A 504 -9.39 -5.07 17.82
N THR A 505 -8.18 -4.75 18.26
CA THR A 505 -7.63 -5.17 19.56
C THR A 505 -8.25 -4.44 20.75
N LYS A 506 -9.03 -3.38 20.50
CA LYS A 506 -9.77 -2.59 21.50
C LYS A 506 -8.88 -1.94 22.57
N HIS A 507 -7.57 -1.83 22.33
CA HIS A 507 -6.68 -1.13 23.25
C HIS A 507 -7.00 0.37 23.29
N LYS A 508 -6.70 0.98 24.42
CA LYS A 508 -6.74 2.44 24.63
C LYS A 508 -5.43 2.85 25.27
N ASP A 509 -4.65 3.66 24.55
CA ASP A 509 -3.27 3.99 24.94
C ASP A 509 -2.90 5.41 24.47
N ASN A 510 -3.08 6.38 25.35
CA ASN A 510 -2.80 7.78 25.07
C ASN A 510 -1.33 8.04 24.71
N THR A 511 -0.39 7.22 25.19
CA THR A 511 1.03 7.35 24.85
C THR A 511 1.26 6.93 23.41
N LEU A 512 0.69 5.81 23.00
CA LEU A 512 0.74 5.35 21.62
C LEU A 512 0.05 6.35 20.69
N ASP A 513 -1.16 6.82 21.04
CA ASP A 513 -1.92 7.79 20.26
C ASP A 513 -1.09 9.06 20.01
N SER A 514 -0.45 9.60 21.05
CA SER A 514 0.41 10.79 20.91
C SER A 514 1.62 10.56 19.98
N LEU A 515 2.20 9.36 19.97
CA LEU A 515 3.30 9.01 19.06
C LEU A 515 2.78 8.88 17.62
N LEU A 516 1.63 8.24 17.44
CA LEU A 516 0.99 8.06 16.14
C LEU A 516 0.60 9.42 15.51
N GLU A 517 0.01 10.31 16.29
CA GLU A 517 -0.34 11.66 15.84
C GLU A 517 0.89 12.49 15.47
N LYS A 518 1.97 12.41 16.25
CA LYS A 518 3.22 13.12 15.98
C LYS A 518 3.88 12.64 14.69
N GLN A 519 4.02 11.32 14.49
CA GLN A 519 4.62 10.79 13.27
C GLN A 519 3.77 11.11 12.04
N ALA A 520 2.44 11.19 12.19
CA ALA A 520 1.53 11.41 11.07
C ALA A 520 1.72 12.77 10.38
N ILE A 521 2.23 13.75 11.11
CA ILE A 521 2.44 15.11 10.62
C ILE A 521 3.92 15.50 10.52
N GLU A 522 4.83 14.55 10.75
CA GLU A 522 6.28 14.80 10.70
C GLU A 522 6.80 14.60 9.27
N TYR A 523 7.14 15.71 8.61
CA TYR A 523 7.64 15.71 7.23
C TYR A 523 9.14 15.43 7.14
N ASP A 524 9.92 15.71 8.20
CA ASP A 524 11.33 15.32 8.22
C ASP A 524 11.48 13.81 8.37
N SER A 525 12.11 13.19 7.39
CA SER A 525 12.21 11.73 7.28
C SER A 525 12.96 11.07 8.45
N ASP A 526 13.96 11.75 9.02
CA ASP A 526 14.79 11.19 10.09
C ASP A 526 14.13 11.40 11.46
N ALA A 527 13.50 12.56 11.66
CA ALA A 527 12.65 12.81 12.83
C ALA A 527 11.47 11.83 12.86
N ARG A 528 10.78 11.62 11.73
CA ARG A 528 9.70 10.64 11.61
C ARG A 528 10.17 9.21 11.91
N THR A 529 11.35 8.83 11.41
CA THR A 529 11.97 7.53 11.71
C THR A 529 12.16 7.35 13.21
N THR A 530 12.66 8.37 13.89
CA THR A 530 12.86 8.33 15.35
C THR A 530 11.55 8.09 16.09
N ILE A 531 10.46 8.77 15.70
CA ILE A 531 9.14 8.58 16.31
C ILE A 531 8.61 7.17 16.03
N ILE A 532 8.76 6.66 14.79
CA ILE A 532 8.33 5.30 14.44
C ILE A 532 9.12 4.24 15.23
N GLN A 533 10.41 4.45 15.46
CA GLN A 533 11.17 3.55 16.34
C GLN A 533 10.68 3.58 17.79
N MET A 534 10.23 4.75 18.31
CA MET A 534 9.57 4.82 19.62
C MET A 534 8.24 4.06 19.64
N ILE A 535 7.47 4.10 18.53
CA ILE A 535 6.25 3.31 18.37
C ILE A 535 6.57 1.81 18.40
N ASN A 536 7.63 1.37 17.70
CA ASN A 536 8.06 -0.04 17.73
C ASN A 536 8.40 -0.52 19.16
N VAL A 537 9.15 0.29 19.92
CA VAL A 537 9.46 -0.02 21.33
C VAL A 537 8.16 -0.18 22.14
N HIS A 538 7.24 0.77 21.98
CA HIS A 538 5.99 0.77 22.71
C HIS A 538 5.10 -0.43 22.36
N LEU A 539 5.03 -0.80 21.07
CA LEU A 539 4.29 -1.97 20.60
C LEU A 539 4.92 -3.27 21.11
N LEU A 540 6.24 -3.37 21.14
CA LEU A 540 6.95 -4.52 21.70
C LEU A 540 6.65 -4.69 23.19
N GLU A 541 6.67 -3.57 23.94
CA GLU A 541 6.38 -3.60 25.37
C GLU A 541 4.93 -3.95 25.69
N ASN A 542 3.95 -3.51 24.87
CA ASN A 542 2.53 -3.68 25.18
C ASN A 542 1.88 -4.87 24.48
N ALA A 543 2.51 -5.40 23.41
CA ALA A 543 2.09 -6.60 22.70
C ALA A 543 0.60 -6.58 22.32
N TYR A 544 0.12 -5.53 21.65
CA TYR A 544 -1.26 -5.46 21.19
C TYR A 544 -1.50 -6.33 19.98
N ARG A 545 -0.56 -6.32 19.04
CA ARG A 545 -0.52 -7.13 17.82
C ARG A 545 0.91 -7.24 17.31
N PHE A 546 1.19 -8.28 16.57
CA PHE A 546 2.47 -8.47 15.90
C PHE A 546 2.35 -9.53 14.81
N MET A 547 3.29 -9.54 13.89
CA MET A 547 3.46 -10.56 12.87
C MET A 547 4.77 -11.29 13.14
N PRO A 548 4.73 -12.50 13.71
CA PRO A 548 5.95 -13.31 13.86
C PRO A 548 6.59 -13.62 12.50
N ILE A 549 5.75 -13.65 11.45
CA ILE A 549 6.15 -14.00 10.09
C ILE A 549 5.50 -13.02 9.12
N THR A 550 6.33 -12.45 8.23
CA THR A 550 5.88 -11.64 7.10
C THR A 550 6.37 -12.30 5.82
N ASN A 551 5.50 -12.46 4.81
CA ASN A 551 5.90 -12.97 3.51
C ASN A 551 6.93 -12.05 2.86
N MET A 552 7.91 -12.66 2.23
CA MET A 552 8.87 -11.97 1.39
C MET A 552 8.60 -12.29 -0.07
N GLU A 553 8.59 -11.30 -0.93
CA GLU A 553 8.73 -11.50 -2.36
C GLU A 553 10.20 -11.43 -2.74
N ALA A 554 10.58 -12.21 -3.72
CA ALA A 554 11.93 -12.22 -4.25
C ALA A 554 11.90 -12.05 -5.76
N TRP A 555 12.80 -11.24 -6.29
CA TRP A 555 12.87 -10.95 -7.71
C TRP A 555 14.23 -11.31 -8.30
N ALA A 556 14.22 -11.82 -9.53
CA ALA A 556 15.42 -12.13 -10.28
C ALA A 556 15.35 -11.59 -11.70
N TRP A 557 16.50 -11.16 -12.22
CA TRP A 557 16.70 -10.71 -13.58
C TRP A 557 18.10 -11.10 -14.08
N PRO A 558 18.34 -11.23 -15.40
CA PRO A 558 19.61 -11.67 -15.95
C PRO A 558 20.71 -10.62 -15.75
N ASN A 559 21.96 -11.06 -15.77
CA ASN A 559 23.12 -10.17 -15.62
C ASN A 559 23.21 -9.08 -16.68
N LYS A 560 22.71 -9.36 -17.88
CA LYS A 560 22.66 -8.39 -18.99
C LYS A 560 21.78 -7.15 -18.71
N MET A 561 20.85 -7.25 -17.73
CA MET A 561 19.97 -6.13 -17.37
C MET A 561 20.68 -5.28 -16.31
N ILE A 562 21.18 -4.13 -16.75
CA ILE A 562 22.02 -3.23 -15.95
C ILE A 562 21.21 -2.00 -15.50
N ASN A 563 21.60 -1.45 -14.35
CA ASN A 563 21.02 -0.26 -13.75
C ASN A 563 19.53 -0.39 -13.41
N PHE A 564 19.10 -1.60 -13.06
CA PHE A 564 17.75 -1.87 -12.61
C PHE A 564 17.69 -1.79 -11.07
N HIS A 565 17.11 -0.72 -10.56
CA HIS A 565 16.95 -0.41 -9.13
C HIS A 565 15.48 -0.21 -8.80
N PRO A 566 14.68 -1.27 -8.79
CA PRO A 566 13.24 -1.17 -8.58
C PRO A 566 12.91 -0.83 -7.13
N ASN A 567 11.78 -0.16 -6.93
CA ASN A 567 11.17 0.05 -5.62
C ASN A 567 9.78 -0.60 -5.61
N PHE A 568 9.72 -1.91 -5.53
CA PHE A 568 8.48 -2.69 -5.70
C PHE A 568 7.41 -2.34 -4.66
N SER A 569 7.79 -2.07 -3.42
CA SER A 569 6.83 -1.75 -2.34
C SER A 569 5.99 -0.51 -2.59
N SER A 570 6.48 0.42 -3.40
CA SER A 570 5.77 1.65 -3.74
C SER A 570 5.25 1.68 -5.18
N GLY A 571 5.39 0.57 -5.94
CA GLY A 571 4.97 0.48 -7.34
C GLY A 571 5.71 1.49 -8.24
N GLU A 572 6.98 1.78 -7.95
CA GLU A 572 7.76 2.74 -8.71
C GLU A 572 8.19 2.17 -10.07
N TYR A 573 8.11 3.00 -11.11
CA TYR A 573 8.44 2.60 -12.47
C TYR A 573 9.43 3.53 -13.18
N SER A 574 9.88 4.61 -12.55
CA SER A 574 10.83 5.55 -13.17
C SER A 574 12.20 4.90 -13.45
N HIS A 575 12.52 3.80 -12.77
CA HIS A 575 13.71 3.01 -13.05
C HIS A 575 13.78 2.51 -14.49
N TRP A 576 12.65 2.27 -15.18
CA TRP A 576 12.63 1.82 -16.56
C TRP A 576 13.35 2.76 -17.54
N GLN A 577 13.43 4.05 -17.22
CA GLN A 577 14.11 5.04 -18.08
C GLN A 577 15.63 4.82 -18.13
N HIS A 578 16.22 4.31 -17.06
CA HIS A 578 17.66 4.21 -16.89
C HIS A 578 18.22 2.81 -17.08
N VAL A 579 17.35 1.81 -17.21
CA VAL A 579 17.74 0.42 -17.47
C VAL A 579 18.28 0.27 -18.90
N TRP A 580 19.34 -0.53 -19.06
CA TRP A 580 19.89 -0.89 -20.36
C TRP A 580 20.34 -2.34 -20.39
N ILE A 581 20.53 -2.88 -21.61
CA ILE A 581 20.94 -4.27 -21.83
C ILE A 581 22.40 -4.27 -22.26
N GLU A 582 23.24 -4.99 -21.51
CA GLU A 582 24.59 -5.28 -21.92
C GLU A 582 24.56 -6.31 -23.06
N PRO A 583 25.31 -6.06 -24.17
CA PRO A 583 25.34 -6.95 -25.34
C PRO A 583 25.80 -8.37 -25.05
#